data_3a274fdc892c951984fe69928a54b8d3
#
_entry.id   3a274fdc892c951984fe69928a54b8d3
#
_cell.length_a   1.000
_cell.length_b   1.000
_cell.length_c   1.000
_cell.angle_alpha   90.00
_cell.angle_beta   90.00
_cell.angle_gamma   90.00
#
_symmetry.space_group_name_H-M   'P 1'
#
loop_
_entity.id
_entity.type
_entity.pdbx_description
1 polymer ?
#
loop_
_entity_poly.entity_id
_entity_poly.type
_entity_poly.pdbx_seq_one_letter_code
_entity_poly.pdbx_strand_id
1 'polypeptide(L)'
;GYESYFCEDFTEHMEPYMEQWKKRGFFPDGIYTGFLSDDKQADRILKFMDAFAGKDTLILTDPVMGDDGAVYPIYTEELRSRFCELTRRSYVITPNLTEALLLLYGKEKMEEIWKELQKASEARRMEEIREIGCGLARKFSLPAVVITGVDHREEGQPLKMGNLVLENGNSSWVFAEKSGGSYSGTGDLFASVLSAGLVKR
;
A
#
# COMPACT_ATOMS: atom_id res chain seq x y z
N GLY A 1 13.40 -4.82 13.41
CA GLY A 1 13.28 -3.40 13.75
C GLY A 1 14.44 -2.91 14.61
N TYR A 2 14.50 -1.63 14.92
CA TYR A 2 15.49 -1.06 15.82
C TYR A 2 15.15 -1.42 17.28
N GLU A 3 16.17 -1.64 18.12
CA GLU A 3 16.00 -1.98 19.54
C GLU A 3 15.31 -0.86 20.35
N SER A 4 15.48 0.40 19.91
CA SER A 4 14.80 1.55 20.47
C SER A 4 14.57 2.62 19.40
N TYR A 5 13.49 3.36 19.52
CA TYR A 5 13.18 4.50 18.67
C TYR A 5 12.35 5.53 19.44
N PHE A 6 12.45 6.79 19.03
CA PHE A 6 11.56 7.85 19.50
C PHE A 6 10.41 7.99 18.52
N CYS A 7 9.18 8.06 19.04
CA CYS A 7 7.98 8.30 18.25
C CYS A 7 7.14 9.38 18.93
N GLU A 8 6.71 10.36 18.16
CA GLU A 8 5.78 11.39 18.61
C GLU A 8 4.59 11.42 17.62
N ASP A 9 3.38 11.39 18.17
CA ASP A 9 2.16 11.42 17.39
C ASP A 9 1.75 12.87 17.10
N PHE A 10 1.73 13.25 15.81
CA PHE A 10 1.35 14.58 15.34
C PHE A 10 -0.11 14.67 14.88
N THR A 11 -0.95 13.72 15.23
CA THR A 11 -2.36 13.67 14.81
C THR A 11 -3.11 14.96 15.10
N GLU A 12 -2.94 15.54 16.30
CA GLU A 12 -3.62 16.78 16.71
C GLU A 12 -3.11 18.03 15.96
N HIS A 13 -1.95 17.95 15.33
CA HIS A 13 -1.36 19.04 14.55
C HIS A 13 -1.79 19.04 13.07
N MET A 14 -2.39 17.94 12.58
CA MET A 14 -2.76 17.82 11.17
C MET A 14 -3.78 18.90 10.74
N GLU A 15 -4.84 19.13 11.53
CA GLU A 15 -5.86 20.13 11.20
C GLU A 15 -5.30 21.57 11.18
N PRO A 16 -4.51 22.02 12.18
CA PRO A 16 -3.83 23.30 12.10
C PRO A 16 -2.94 23.48 10.86
N TYR A 17 -2.21 22.45 10.42
CA TYR A 17 -1.43 22.49 9.18
C TYR A 17 -2.33 22.66 7.96
N MET A 18 -3.41 21.89 7.86
CA MET A 18 -4.39 21.97 6.78
C MET A 18 -4.98 23.37 6.66
N GLU A 19 -5.32 24.01 7.78
CA GLU A 19 -5.84 25.39 7.82
C GLU A 19 -4.84 26.40 7.23
N GLN A 20 -3.54 26.26 7.55
CA GLN A 20 -2.52 27.12 6.99
C GLN A 20 -2.34 26.93 5.50
N TRP A 21 -2.38 25.70 5.01
CA TRP A 21 -2.31 25.39 3.58
C TRP A 21 -3.53 25.93 2.82
N LYS A 22 -4.71 25.79 3.40
CA LYS A 22 -5.95 26.34 2.83
C LYS A 22 -5.89 27.87 2.70
N LYS A 23 -5.40 28.58 3.74
CA LYS A 23 -5.22 30.03 3.72
C LYS A 23 -4.24 30.48 2.63
N ARG A 24 -3.29 29.64 2.25
CA ARG A 24 -2.29 29.91 1.20
C ARG A 24 -2.74 29.49 -0.19
N GLY A 25 -3.91 28.91 -0.34
CA GLY A 25 -4.38 28.38 -1.62
C GLY A 25 -3.52 27.25 -2.17
N PHE A 26 -2.97 26.41 -1.29
CA PHE A 26 -2.13 25.28 -1.67
C PHE A 26 -2.99 24.14 -2.25
N PHE A 27 -2.61 23.65 -3.43
CA PHE A 27 -3.20 22.48 -4.06
C PHE A 27 -2.05 21.57 -4.53
N PRO A 28 -1.95 20.33 -4.01
CA PRO A 28 -0.89 19.40 -4.41
C PRO A 28 -1.17 18.75 -5.76
N ASP A 29 -0.11 18.51 -6.53
CA ASP A 29 -0.18 17.69 -7.75
C ASP A 29 -0.33 16.20 -7.41
N GLY A 30 0.16 15.78 -6.25
CA GLY A 30 0.05 14.42 -5.75
C GLY A 30 -0.08 14.35 -4.24
N ILE A 31 -0.81 13.33 -3.77
CA ILE A 31 -0.98 12.98 -2.36
C ILE A 31 -0.51 11.54 -2.19
N TYR A 32 0.49 11.33 -1.35
CA TYR A 32 0.93 10.01 -0.91
C TYR A 32 0.58 9.82 0.56
N THR A 33 -0.08 8.71 0.89
CA THR A 33 -0.36 8.30 2.27
C THR A 33 0.26 6.93 2.53
N GLY A 34 0.93 6.77 3.66
CA GLY A 34 1.56 5.53 4.10
C GLY A 34 1.09 5.12 5.49
N PHE A 35 2.03 4.91 6.41
CA PHE A 35 1.75 4.52 7.78
C PHE A 35 0.81 5.51 8.49
N LEU A 36 -0.20 4.96 9.17
CA LEU A 36 -1.14 5.71 10.01
C LEU A 36 -1.16 5.08 11.40
N SER A 37 -1.19 5.90 12.45
CA SER A 37 -1.18 5.42 13.83
C SER A 37 -2.53 4.83 14.25
N ASP A 38 -3.64 5.35 13.70
CA ASP A 38 -5.00 4.94 14.04
C ASP A 38 -6.01 5.34 12.96
N ASP A 39 -7.28 4.98 13.18
CA ASP A 39 -8.42 5.35 12.33
C ASP A 39 -8.71 6.85 12.31
N LYS A 40 -8.41 7.59 13.39
CA LYS A 40 -8.60 9.05 13.47
C LYS A 40 -7.64 9.78 12.54
N GLN A 41 -6.40 9.30 12.45
CA GLN A 41 -5.46 9.84 11.45
C GLN A 41 -5.98 9.62 10.03
N ALA A 42 -6.53 8.42 9.74
CA ALA A 42 -7.13 8.14 8.46
C ALA A 42 -8.33 9.08 8.16
N ASP A 43 -9.16 9.38 9.14
CA ASP A 43 -10.27 10.36 8.99
C ASP A 43 -9.75 11.76 8.64
N ARG A 44 -8.62 12.18 9.23
CA ARG A 44 -7.99 13.47 8.89
C ARG A 44 -7.41 13.47 7.48
N ILE A 45 -6.83 12.36 7.03
CA ILE A 45 -6.35 12.22 5.65
C ILE A 45 -7.52 12.26 4.66
N LEU A 46 -8.66 11.62 4.96
CA LEU A 46 -9.86 11.72 4.12
C LEU A 46 -10.35 13.17 4.02
N LYS A 47 -10.41 13.92 5.12
CA LYS A 47 -10.71 15.36 5.13
C LYS A 47 -9.67 16.17 4.33
N PHE A 48 -8.40 15.80 4.41
CA PHE A 48 -7.34 16.43 3.62
C PHE A 48 -7.58 16.23 2.12
N MET A 49 -7.88 15.00 1.71
CA MET A 49 -8.21 14.70 0.31
C MET A 49 -9.44 15.51 -0.16
N ASP A 50 -10.49 15.62 0.67
CA ASP A 50 -11.67 16.42 0.35
C ASP A 50 -11.37 17.92 0.16
N ALA A 51 -10.42 18.43 0.94
CA ALA A 51 -10.08 19.86 0.93
C ALA A 51 -9.06 20.25 -0.15
N PHE A 52 -8.17 19.34 -0.53
CA PHE A 52 -6.98 19.67 -1.33
C PHE A 52 -6.84 18.87 -2.62
N ALA A 53 -7.51 17.71 -2.77
CA ALA A 53 -7.43 16.97 -4.01
C ALA A 53 -8.29 17.62 -5.09
N GLY A 54 -7.66 18.04 -6.18
CA GLY A 54 -8.32 18.45 -7.41
C GLY A 54 -8.55 17.27 -8.35
N LYS A 55 -9.16 17.57 -9.51
CA LYS A 55 -9.47 16.56 -10.55
C LYS A 55 -8.23 15.81 -11.04
N ASP A 56 -7.10 16.50 -11.12
CA ASP A 56 -5.85 16.00 -11.69
C ASP A 56 -4.83 15.61 -10.59
N THR A 57 -5.21 15.71 -9.31
CA THR A 57 -4.35 15.32 -8.20
C THR A 57 -4.17 13.80 -8.18
N LEU A 58 -2.92 13.34 -8.33
CA LEU A 58 -2.58 11.93 -8.16
C LEU A 58 -2.72 11.53 -6.68
N ILE A 59 -3.47 10.46 -6.39
CA ILE A 59 -3.55 9.90 -5.04
C ILE A 59 -2.93 8.50 -5.06
N LEU A 60 -1.89 8.30 -4.23
CA LEU A 60 -1.26 7.01 -3.97
C LEU A 60 -1.46 6.65 -2.50
N THR A 61 -2.00 5.47 -2.24
CA THR A 61 -2.12 4.92 -0.88
C THR A 61 -1.26 3.67 -0.74
N ASP A 62 -0.35 3.70 0.24
CA ASP A 62 0.36 2.53 0.75
C ASP A 62 -0.35 2.07 2.04
N PRO A 63 -1.11 0.97 1.99
CA PRO A 63 -2.02 0.60 3.07
C PRO A 63 -1.32 -0.18 4.19
N VAL A 64 -0.40 0.46 4.91
CA VAL A 64 0.49 -0.15 5.90
C VAL A 64 -0.29 -0.74 7.07
N MET A 65 -0.49 -2.07 7.06
CA MET A 65 -1.26 -2.81 8.06
C MET A 65 -0.59 -4.09 8.56
N GLY A 66 0.36 -4.62 7.84
CA GLY A 66 1.01 -5.89 8.18
C GLY A 66 2.02 -6.31 7.13
N ASP A 67 2.78 -7.36 7.43
CA ASP A 67 3.75 -7.95 6.52
C ASP A 67 3.97 -9.44 6.85
N ASP A 68 4.45 -10.22 5.88
CA ASP A 68 4.79 -11.65 6.01
C ASP A 68 3.70 -12.50 6.69
N GLY A 69 2.43 -12.25 6.31
CA GLY A 69 1.27 -12.97 6.83
C GLY A 69 0.83 -12.58 8.25
N ALA A 70 1.41 -11.53 8.83
CA ALA A 70 1.08 -11.04 10.15
C ALA A 70 0.63 -9.57 10.12
N VAL A 71 -0.35 -9.23 10.96
CA VAL A 71 -0.76 -7.83 11.14
C VAL A 71 0.17 -7.10 12.11
N TYR A 72 0.34 -5.81 11.90
CA TYR A 72 1.08 -4.96 12.84
C TYR A 72 0.28 -4.69 14.12
N PRO A 73 0.94 -4.34 15.25
CA PRO A 73 0.26 -4.06 16.51
C PRO A 73 -0.80 -2.96 16.44
N ILE A 74 -0.67 -2.02 15.50
CA ILE A 74 -1.62 -0.94 15.26
C ILE A 74 -2.89 -1.38 14.52
N TYR A 75 -2.91 -2.60 13.96
CA TYR A 75 -4.04 -3.08 13.16
C TYR A 75 -5.31 -3.18 14.00
N THR A 76 -6.38 -2.58 13.47
CA THR A 76 -7.77 -2.80 13.91
C THR A 76 -8.66 -2.94 12.68
N GLU A 77 -9.85 -3.50 12.83
CA GLU A 77 -10.83 -3.57 11.73
C GLU A 77 -11.33 -2.17 11.33
N GLU A 78 -11.36 -1.23 12.29
CA GLU A 78 -11.67 0.17 12.04
C GLU A 78 -10.62 0.81 11.13
N LEU A 79 -9.33 0.66 11.46
CA LEU A 79 -8.23 1.16 10.63
C LEU A 79 -8.26 0.52 9.23
N ARG A 80 -8.48 -0.80 9.13
CA ARG A 80 -8.65 -1.48 7.84
C ARG A 80 -9.81 -0.90 7.03
N SER A 81 -10.94 -0.64 7.68
CA SER A 81 -12.10 -0.02 7.03
C SER A 81 -11.75 1.36 6.45
N ARG A 82 -10.99 2.16 7.20
CA ARG A 82 -10.50 3.46 6.73
C ARG A 82 -9.51 3.34 5.57
N PHE A 83 -8.61 2.37 5.61
CA PHE A 83 -7.75 2.08 4.45
C PHE A 83 -8.56 1.66 3.22
N CYS A 84 -9.66 0.92 3.38
CA CYS A 84 -10.56 0.63 2.27
C CYS A 84 -11.20 1.91 1.68
N GLU A 85 -11.50 2.92 2.50
CA GLU A 85 -12.02 4.20 2.04
C GLU A 85 -10.96 5.03 1.31
N LEU A 86 -9.73 5.11 1.86
CA LEU A 86 -8.58 5.75 1.21
C LEU A 86 -8.26 5.08 -0.14
N THR A 87 -8.28 3.75 -0.17
CA THR A 87 -8.07 2.95 -1.39
C THR A 87 -9.07 3.33 -2.49
N ARG A 88 -10.36 3.51 -2.18
CA ARG A 88 -11.36 3.92 -3.19
C ARG A 88 -11.13 5.29 -3.79
N ARG A 89 -10.36 6.14 -3.13
CA ARG A 89 -10.01 7.49 -3.61
C ARG A 89 -8.68 7.52 -4.35
N SER A 90 -7.97 6.42 -4.37
CA SER A 90 -6.62 6.34 -4.94
C SER A 90 -6.65 6.10 -6.45
N TYR A 91 -5.68 6.66 -7.14
CA TYR A 91 -5.32 6.28 -8.50
C TYR A 91 -4.52 4.97 -8.49
N VAL A 92 -3.60 4.84 -7.53
CA VAL A 92 -2.75 3.66 -7.37
C VAL A 92 -2.58 3.30 -5.89
N ILE A 93 -2.48 2.02 -5.61
CA ILE A 93 -2.13 1.50 -4.28
C ILE A 93 -0.89 0.60 -4.37
N THR A 94 -0.11 0.52 -3.27
CA THR A 94 1.15 -0.23 -3.23
C THR A 94 1.19 -1.29 -2.11
N PRO A 95 0.14 -2.10 -1.92
CA PRO A 95 0.14 -3.09 -0.85
C PRO A 95 1.23 -4.15 -1.04
N ASN A 96 1.80 -4.67 0.05
CA ASN A 96 2.41 -5.99 0.03
C ASN A 96 1.31 -7.08 -0.02
N LEU A 97 1.70 -8.35 -0.15
CA LEU A 97 0.72 -9.44 -0.29
C LEU A 97 -0.21 -9.57 0.93
N THR A 98 0.30 -9.36 2.15
CA THR A 98 -0.49 -9.39 3.40
C THR A 98 -1.57 -8.31 3.38
N GLU A 99 -1.18 -7.09 3.05
CA GLU A 99 -2.07 -5.93 2.96
C GLU A 99 -3.11 -6.07 1.85
N ALA A 100 -2.71 -6.63 0.70
CA ALA A 100 -3.62 -6.96 -0.40
C ALA A 100 -4.74 -7.91 0.06
N LEU A 101 -4.39 -8.95 0.80
CA LEU A 101 -5.34 -9.90 1.36
C LEU A 101 -6.21 -9.27 2.45
N LEU A 102 -5.63 -8.43 3.33
CA LEU A 102 -6.38 -7.69 4.34
C LEU A 102 -7.44 -6.77 3.72
N LEU A 103 -7.08 -6.01 2.70
CA LEU A 103 -8.02 -5.13 1.98
C LEU A 103 -9.16 -5.93 1.33
N LEU A 104 -8.86 -7.10 0.75
CA LEU A 104 -9.88 -7.92 0.09
C LEU A 104 -10.79 -8.64 1.07
N TYR A 105 -10.23 -9.26 2.09
CA TYR A 105 -10.90 -10.33 2.83
C TYR A 105 -10.98 -10.11 4.35
N GLY A 106 -10.14 -9.22 4.92
CA GLY A 106 -9.97 -9.08 6.36
C GLY A 106 -9.02 -10.13 6.95
N LYS A 107 -8.79 -10.04 8.27
CA LYS A 107 -7.70 -10.74 8.95
C LYS A 107 -7.84 -12.27 8.91
N GLU A 108 -8.98 -12.80 9.32
CA GLU A 108 -9.17 -14.26 9.43
C GLU A 108 -8.91 -14.97 8.09
N LYS A 109 -9.53 -14.45 7.02
CA LYS A 109 -9.39 -15.03 5.70
C LYS A 109 -8.03 -14.77 5.08
N MET A 110 -7.39 -13.66 5.40
CA MET A 110 -6.00 -13.40 5.03
C MET A 110 -5.07 -14.49 5.56
N GLU A 111 -5.18 -14.85 6.85
CA GLU A 111 -4.36 -15.88 7.48
C GLU A 111 -4.55 -17.27 6.86
N GLU A 112 -5.77 -17.61 6.44
CA GLU A 112 -6.07 -18.87 5.73
C GLU A 112 -5.40 -18.88 4.35
N ILE A 113 -5.66 -17.86 3.53
CA ILE A 113 -5.12 -17.77 2.15
C ILE A 113 -3.60 -17.69 2.18
N TRP A 114 -3.02 -16.94 3.12
CA TRP A 114 -1.57 -16.86 3.29
C TRP A 114 -0.95 -18.25 3.47
N LYS A 115 -1.50 -19.07 4.39
CA LYS A 115 -1.02 -20.44 4.63
C LYS A 115 -1.15 -21.35 3.41
N GLU A 116 -2.18 -21.16 2.59
CA GLU A 116 -2.35 -21.91 1.34
C GLU A 116 -1.33 -21.49 0.29
N LEU A 117 -1.08 -20.19 0.13
CA LEU A 117 -0.09 -19.65 -0.80
C LEU A 117 1.34 -20.11 -0.47
N GLN A 118 1.67 -20.25 0.81
CA GLN A 118 2.99 -20.76 1.23
C GLN A 118 3.22 -22.24 0.85
N LYS A 119 2.15 -23.00 0.64
CA LYS A 119 2.22 -24.42 0.24
C LYS A 119 2.09 -24.64 -1.26
N ALA A 120 1.67 -23.61 -1.99
CA ALA A 120 1.45 -23.69 -3.42
C ALA A 120 2.77 -23.80 -4.19
N SER A 121 2.71 -24.39 -5.38
CA SER A 121 3.82 -24.31 -6.34
C SER A 121 4.04 -22.85 -6.75
N GLU A 122 5.27 -22.51 -7.15
CA GLU A 122 5.62 -21.14 -7.56
C GLU A 122 4.68 -20.61 -8.65
N ALA A 123 4.45 -21.39 -9.70
CA ALA A 123 3.57 -21.00 -10.79
C ALA A 123 2.13 -20.71 -10.30
N ARG A 124 1.60 -21.55 -9.41
CA ARG A 124 0.27 -21.36 -8.85
C ARG A 124 0.23 -20.13 -7.94
N ARG A 125 1.25 -19.94 -7.10
CA ARG A 125 1.35 -18.78 -6.21
C ARG A 125 1.38 -17.47 -6.97
N MET A 126 2.14 -17.40 -8.07
CA MET A 126 2.23 -16.21 -8.91
C MET A 126 0.88 -15.89 -9.59
N GLU A 127 0.17 -16.91 -10.05
CA GLU A 127 -1.16 -16.75 -10.66
C GLU A 127 -2.20 -16.29 -9.61
N GLU A 128 -2.21 -16.88 -8.42
CA GLU A 128 -3.11 -16.47 -7.33
C GLU A 128 -2.85 -15.01 -6.92
N ILE A 129 -1.58 -14.59 -6.83
CA ILE A 129 -1.23 -13.19 -6.55
C ILE A 129 -1.75 -12.25 -7.65
N ARG A 130 -1.67 -12.67 -8.90
CA ARG A 130 -2.25 -11.92 -10.02
C ARG A 130 -3.77 -11.75 -9.87
N GLU A 131 -4.48 -12.83 -9.53
CA GLU A 131 -5.93 -12.78 -9.28
C GLU A 131 -6.29 -11.89 -8.07
N ILE A 132 -5.48 -11.90 -7.00
CA ILE A 132 -5.62 -11.00 -5.85
C ILE A 132 -5.51 -9.54 -6.32
N GLY A 133 -4.50 -9.22 -7.12
CA GLY A 133 -4.33 -7.87 -7.68
C GLY A 133 -5.52 -7.45 -8.56
N CYS A 134 -5.99 -8.34 -9.44
CA CYS A 134 -7.20 -8.10 -10.24
C CYS A 134 -8.44 -7.91 -9.35
N GLY A 135 -8.54 -8.66 -8.26
CA GLY A 135 -9.61 -8.53 -7.26
C GLY A 135 -9.62 -7.16 -6.60
N LEU A 136 -8.45 -6.62 -6.24
CA LEU A 136 -8.30 -5.27 -5.71
C LEU A 136 -8.74 -4.21 -6.72
N ALA A 137 -8.23 -4.28 -7.94
CA ALA A 137 -8.59 -3.35 -9.00
C ALA A 137 -10.11 -3.30 -9.23
N ARG A 138 -10.76 -4.46 -9.27
CA ARG A 138 -12.23 -4.56 -9.44
C ARG A 138 -12.98 -4.05 -8.20
N LYS A 139 -12.62 -4.50 -6.99
CA LYS A 139 -13.34 -4.16 -5.74
C LYS A 139 -13.35 -2.66 -5.46
N PHE A 140 -12.25 -1.99 -5.74
CA PHE A 140 -12.06 -0.58 -5.42
C PHE A 140 -12.10 0.33 -6.64
N SER A 141 -12.33 -0.23 -7.85
CA SER A 141 -12.34 0.50 -9.13
C SER A 141 -11.05 1.28 -9.38
N LEU A 142 -9.91 0.63 -9.12
CA LEU A 142 -8.58 1.25 -9.21
C LEU A 142 -8.05 1.22 -10.64
N PRO A 143 -7.51 2.35 -11.15
CA PRO A 143 -6.78 2.38 -12.40
C PRO A 143 -5.48 1.56 -12.35
N ALA A 144 -4.80 1.55 -11.19
CA ALA A 144 -3.55 0.83 -11.01
C ALA A 144 -3.42 0.19 -9.62
N VAL A 145 -2.76 -0.97 -9.57
CA VAL A 145 -2.37 -1.68 -8.35
C VAL A 145 -0.94 -2.17 -8.51
N VAL A 146 -0.11 -1.97 -7.50
CA VAL A 146 1.24 -2.56 -7.46
C VAL A 146 1.35 -3.41 -6.20
N ILE A 147 1.30 -4.76 -6.35
CA ILE A 147 1.61 -5.65 -5.21
C ILE A 147 3.13 -5.76 -5.10
N THR A 148 3.66 -5.30 -3.96
CA THR A 148 5.10 -5.16 -3.75
C THR A 148 5.71 -6.33 -2.97
N GLY A 149 7.01 -6.52 -3.11
CA GLY A 149 7.81 -7.37 -2.23
C GLY A 149 7.55 -8.86 -2.34
N VAL A 150 7.12 -9.35 -3.50
CA VAL A 150 6.84 -10.78 -3.71
C VAL A 150 8.14 -11.53 -3.97
N ASP A 151 8.52 -12.41 -3.05
CA ASP A 151 9.65 -13.31 -3.26
C ASP A 151 9.37 -14.28 -4.41
N HIS A 152 10.31 -14.38 -5.35
CA HIS A 152 10.23 -15.27 -6.52
C HIS A 152 11.48 -16.14 -6.62
N ARG A 153 11.27 -17.45 -6.65
CA ARG A 153 12.34 -18.43 -6.69
C ARG A 153 12.19 -19.35 -7.90
N GLU A 154 13.18 -19.31 -8.77
CA GLU A 154 13.37 -20.29 -9.85
C GLU A 154 14.46 -21.29 -9.44
N GLU A 155 14.31 -22.54 -9.83
CA GLU A 155 15.29 -23.59 -9.50
C GLU A 155 16.68 -23.24 -10.09
N GLY A 156 17.70 -23.26 -9.24
CA GLY A 156 19.08 -22.94 -9.63
C GLY A 156 19.37 -21.45 -9.86
N GLN A 157 18.42 -20.55 -9.58
CA GLN A 157 18.61 -19.10 -9.72
C GLN A 157 18.67 -18.40 -8.35
N PRO A 158 19.33 -17.24 -8.26
CA PRO A 158 19.24 -16.38 -7.08
C PRO A 158 17.79 -16.01 -6.75
N LEU A 159 17.52 -15.79 -5.47
CA LEU A 159 16.22 -15.28 -5.03
C LEU A 159 15.98 -13.90 -5.63
N LYS A 160 14.86 -13.74 -6.31
CA LYS A 160 14.39 -12.46 -6.85
C LYS A 160 13.29 -11.89 -5.97
N MET A 161 13.15 -10.57 -5.97
CA MET A 161 11.99 -9.87 -5.45
C MET A 161 11.22 -9.30 -6.63
N GLY A 162 9.92 -9.56 -6.69
CA GLY A 162 9.03 -9.11 -7.75
C GLY A 162 8.00 -8.11 -7.26
N ASN A 163 7.63 -7.19 -8.13
CA ASN A 163 6.44 -6.38 -7.99
C ASN A 163 5.45 -6.72 -9.12
N LEU A 164 4.22 -7.03 -8.77
CA LEU A 164 3.14 -7.19 -9.74
C LEU A 164 2.53 -5.82 -10.01
N VAL A 165 2.56 -5.39 -11.24
CA VAL A 165 1.94 -4.15 -11.70
C VAL A 165 0.69 -4.48 -12.50
N LEU A 166 -0.45 -3.92 -12.07
CA LEU A 166 -1.69 -3.92 -12.84
C LEU A 166 -2.03 -2.48 -13.20
N GLU A 167 -2.28 -2.23 -14.47
CA GLU A 167 -2.69 -0.92 -14.98
C GLU A 167 -3.67 -1.11 -16.14
N ASN A 168 -4.85 -0.49 -16.05
CA ASN A 168 -5.87 -0.53 -17.11
C ASN A 168 -6.20 -1.93 -17.63
N GLY A 169 -6.28 -2.92 -16.72
CA GLY A 169 -6.61 -4.30 -17.04
C GLY A 169 -5.43 -5.16 -17.53
N ASN A 170 -4.27 -4.58 -17.76
CA ASN A 170 -3.04 -5.31 -18.08
C ASN A 170 -2.26 -5.64 -16.80
N SER A 171 -1.53 -6.74 -16.79
CA SER A 171 -0.65 -7.10 -15.69
C SER A 171 0.75 -7.45 -16.17
N SER A 172 1.76 -7.06 -15.40
CA SER A 172 3.15 -7.39 -15.64
C SER A 172 3.92 -7.57 -14.34
N TRP A 173 4.97 -8.39 -14.38
CA TRP A 173 5.89 -8.56 -13.27
C TRP A 173 7.19 -7.83 -13.54
N VAL A 174 7.71 -7.15 -12.53
CA VAL A 174 9.04 -6.54 -12.55
C VAL A 174 9.88 -7.18 -11.47
N PHE A 175 11.00 -7.79 -11.84
CA PHE A 175 11.87 -8.52 -10.93
C PHE A 175 13.23 -7.84 -10.79
N ALA A 176 13.79 -7.92 -9.57
CA ALA A 176 15.18 -7.61 -9.28
C ALA A 176 15.78 -8.70 -8.39
N GLU A 177 17.09 -8.89 -8.42
CA GLU A 177 17.75 -9.78 -7.48
C GLU A 177 17.57 -9.24 -6.05
N LYS A 178 17.19 -10.14 -5.13
CA LYS A 178 17.05 -9.80 -3.72
C LYS A 178 18.43 -9.69 -3.09
N SER A 179 18.87 -8.49 -2.79
CA SER A 179 20.15 -8.22 -2.14
C SER A 179 19.96 -7.75 -0.71
N GLY A 180 20.80 -8.21 0.20
CA GLY A 180 20.79 -7.78 1.60
C GLY A 180 19.67 -8.40 2.45
N GLY A 181 19.43 -7.78 3.62
CA GLY A 181 18.42 -8.17 4.58
C GLY A 181 17.09 -7.43 4.42
N SER A 182 16.24 -7.51 5.45
CA SER A 182 15.03 -6.69 5.56
C SER A 182 15.38 -5.32 6.15
N TYR A 183 14.93 -4.26 5.48
CA TYR A 183 15.14 -2.87 5.93
C TYR A 183 13.79 -2.17 6.06
N SER A 184 13.59 -1.48 7.19
CA SER A 184 12.41 -0.63 7.39
C SER A 184 12.46 0.59 6.47
N GLY A 185 11.30 1.02 5.93
CA GLY A 185 11.19 2.21 5.08
C GLY A 185 11.42 1.96 3.58
N THR A 186 11.66 0.70 3.15
CA THR A 186 11.80 0.38 1.72
C THR A 186 10.49 0.57 0.96
N GLY A 187 9.33 0.27 1.59
CA GLY A 187 8.00 0.55 1.06
C GLY A 187 7.77 2.04 0.86
N ASP A 188 8.09 2.84 1.89
CA ASP A 188 7.96 4.30 1.83
C ASP A 188 8.82 4.92 0.72
N LEU A 189 10.06 4.44 0.57
CA LEU A 189 10.95 4.88 -0.52
C LEU A 189 10.37 4.51 -1.89
N PHE A 190 9.90 3.28 -2.05
CA PHE A 190 9.28 2.82 -3.29
C PHE A 190 8.07 3.67 -3.66
N ALA A 191 7.12 3.85 -2.72
CA ALA A 191 5.90 4.61 -2.93
C ALA A 191 6.20 6.10 -3.23
N SER A 192 7.20 6.70 -2.56
CA SER A 192 7.64 8.07 -2.80
C SER A 192 8.19 8.26 -4.21
N VAL A 193 9.07 7.35 -4.68
CA VAL A 193 9.65 7.40 -6.03
C VAL A 193 8.56 7.17 -7.09
N LEU A 194 7.66 6.20 -6.87
CA LEU A 194 6.55 5.92 -7.77
C LEU A 194 5.61 7.13 -7.88
N SER A 195 5.21 7.72 -6.75
CA SER A 195 4.35 8.90 -6.71
C SER A 195 4.98 10.07 -7.48
N ALA A 196 6.25 10.39 -7.21
CA ALA A 196 6.97 11.46 -7.91
C ALA A 196 7.09 11.20 -9.41
N GLY A 197 7.26 9.95 -9.83
CA GLY A 197 7.31 9.56 -11.25
C GLY A 197 5.97 9.70 -11.95
N LEU A 198 4.87 9.35 -11.29
CA LEU A 198 3.52 9.42 -11.85
C LEU A 198 3.01 10.86 -11.95
N VAL A 199 3.34 11.74 -11.00
CA VAL A 199 2.96 13.17 -11.04
C VAL A 199 3.63 13.91 -12.20
N LYS A 200 4.79 13.46 -12.67
CA LYS A 200 5.53 14.08 -13.79
C LYS A 200 5.07 13.65 -15.20
N ARG A 201 4.14 12.68 -15.27
CA ARG A 201 3.58 12.23 -16.56
C ARG A 201 2.45 13.13 -17.02
#